data_86812ef3b0cb7fb7b8cce02c0cdf4d56
#
_entry.id   86812ef3b0cb7fb7b8cce02c0cdf4d56
#
_cell.length_a   1.000
_cell.length_b   1.000
_cell.length_c   1.000
_cell.angle_alpha   90.00
_cell.angle_beta   90.00
_cell.angle_gamma   90.00
#
_symmetry.space_group_name_H-M   'P 1'
#
loop_
_entity.id
_entity.type
_entity.pdbx_description
1 polymer ?
#
loop_
_entity_poly.entity_id
_entity_poly.type
_entity_poly.pdbx_seq_one_letter_code
_entity_poly.pdbx_strand_id
1 'polypeptide(L)'
;MAEKDITEKNLEALNDVFADIVNVLLFKGEQVINEKDLEADTTKSMFKADGKIHEQERDVSKFWKNGEIRISILGIENQTAQDSDMPLRVISYDGASYKQQLLDKKQKKRYPVATLVLYFGTEEKWSKAKHLYDCFKVPEKLKPFVNDYKINVFNIAFLSPKTISMFKSDFKIIAEYFRAKRLNQKYKGSKEKLKHANETLKMFSALTGDNSFEKVYNEDNSKKGGITMCDVVERIRNDGRTEGQERIIMNLIESNAGTIEQIAAWVKLPVKEVQKIAKKVPVNA
;
A
#
# COMPACT_ATOMS: atom_id res chain seq x y z
N MET A 1 6.98 -3.93 -12.47
CA MET A 1 5.98 -4.70 -11.69
C MET A 1 6.58 -5.36 -10.45
N ALA A 2 7.74 -6.01 -10.52
CA ALA A 2 8.34 -6.73 -9.39
C ALA A 2 8.75 -5.88 -8.17
N GLU A 3 9.17 -4.64 -8.37
CA GLU A 3 9.70 -3.76 -7.31
C GLU A 3 8.60 -3.15 -6.42
N LYS A 4 7.44 -2.84 -6.99
CA LYS A 4 6.26 -2.35 -6.27
C LYS A 4 5.70 -3.43 -5.31
N ASP A 5 5.63 -4.65 -5.79
CA ASP A 5 5.09 -5.81 -5.06
C ASP A 5 5.92 -6.17 -3.81
N ILE A 6 7.25 -5.95 -3.86
CA ILE A 6 8.17 -6.27 -2.76
C ILE A 6 8.06 -5.24 -1.62
N THR A 7 7.76 -3.98 -1.93
CA THR A 7 7.74 -2.88 -0.95
C THR A 7 6.45 -2.82 -0.12
N GLU A 8 5.30 -3.14 -0.71
CA GLU A 8 4.03 -3.24 0.03
C GLU A 8 4.08 -4.36 1.06
N LYS A 9 4.70 -5.49 0.70
CA LYS A 9 4.90 -6.65 1.59
C LYS A 9 5.68 -6.32 2.86
N ASN A 10 6.49 -5.26 2.87
CA ASN A 10 7.36 -4.98 4.00
C ASN A 10 6.64 -4.38 5.21
N LEU A 11 5.73 -3.42 5.04
CA LEU A 11 5.01 -2.83 6.17
C LEU A 11 4.00 -3.82 6.78
N GLU A 12 3.15 -4.43 5.96
CA GLU A 12 2.14 -5.39 6.40
C GLU A 12 2.78 -6.69 6.94
N ALA A 13 4.04 -6.98 6.57
CA ALA A 13 4.78 -8.11 7.09
C ALA A 13 5.27 -7.93 8.54
N LEU A 14 5.30 -6.70 9.06
CA LEU A 14 5.64 -6.45 10.45
C LEU A 14 4.54 -6.95 11.37
N ASN A 15 4.90 -7.68 12.42
CA ASN A 15 3.91 -8.37 13.27
C ASN A 15 2.94 -7.42 13.95
N ASP A 16 3.42 -6.27 14.44
CA ASP A 16 2.59 -5.26 15.09
C ASP A 16 1.60 -4.60 14.10
N VAL A 17 2.04 -4.32 12.88
CA VAL A 17 1.19 -3.76 11.81
C VAL A 17 0.15 -4.79 11.36
N PHE A 18 0.59 -6.03 11.12
CA PHE A 18 -0.32 -7.12 10.76
C PHE A 18 -1.39 -7.36 11.81
N ALA A 19 -0.99 -7.49 13.08
CA ALA A 19 -1.93 -7.68 14.18
C ALA A 19 -2.93 -6.54 14.29
N ASP A 20 -2.46 -5.30 14.14
CA ASP A 20 -3.30 -4.10 14.19
C ASP A 20 -4.33 -4.08 13.06
N ILE A 21 -3.92 -4.36 11.81
CA ILE A 21 -4.82 -4.45 10.66
C ILE A 21 -5.93 -5.48 10.93
N VAL A 22 -5.54 -6.68 11.37
CA VAL A 22 -6.50 -7.77 11.61
C VAL A 22 -7.42 -7.43 12.79
N ASN A 23 -6.88 -6.89 13.88
CA ASN A 23 -7.68 -6.50 15.05
C ASN A 23 -8.71 -5.43 14.72
N VAL A 24 -8.34 -4.43 13.92
CA VAL A 24 -9.27 -3.35 13.54
C VAL A 24 -10.31 -3.85 12.52
N LEU A 25 -9.88 -4.58 11.50
CA LEU A 25 -10.77 -4.94 10.39
C LEU A 25 -11.68 -6.13 10.71
N LEU A 26 -11.18 -7.17 11.39
CA LEU A 26 -11.98 -8.34 11.74
C LEU A 26 -12.64 -8.21 13.13
N PHE A 27 -11.93 -7.66 14.10
CA PHE A 27 -12.37 -7.63 15.50
C PHE A 27 -12.80 -6.25 15.98
N LYS A 28 -13.01 -5.28 15.05
CA LYS A 28 -13.53 -3.93 15.33
C LYS A 28 -12.73 -3.16 16.38
N GLY A 29 -11.41 -3.38 16.39
CA GLY A 29 -10.47 -2.74 17.32
C GLY A 29 -10.23 -3.47 18.63
N GLU A 30 -10.94 -4.59 18.88
CA GLU A 30 -10.61 -5.49 19.98
C GLU A 30 -9.23 -6.12 19.74
N GLN A 31 -8.37 -6.12 20.78
CA GLN A 31 -7.00 -6.62 20.69
C GLN A 31 -6.99 -8.14 20.90
N VAL A 32 -7.49 -8.87 19.91
CA VAL A 32 -7.58 -10.34 19.93
C VAL A 32 -6.24 -10.98 19.57
N ILE A 33 -5.57 -10.43 18.55
CA ILE A 33 -4.27 -10.92 18.08
C ILE A 33 -3.16 -10.09 18.69
N ASN A 34 -2.22 -10.77 19.37
CA ASN A 34 -0.99 -10.15 19.84
C ASN A 34 0.14 -10.40 18.83
N GLU A 35 0.96 -9.39 18.57
CA GLU A 35 2.09 -9.48 17.64
C GLU A 35 3.08 -10.61 17.97
N LYS A 36 3.22 -10.95 19.26
CA LYS A 36 4.11 -12.01 19.75
C LYS A 36 3.62 -13.42 19.42
N ASP A 37 2.33 -13.55 19.17
CA ASP A 37 1.69 -14.83 18.85
C ASP A 37 1.69 -15.12 17.35
N LEU A 38 2.25 -14.21 16.54
CA LEU A 38 2.32 -14.33 15.08
C LEU A 38 3.66 -14.92 14.64
N GLU A 39 3.59 -15.97 13.85
CA GLU A 39 4.74 -16.53 13.13
C GLU A 39 4.61 -16.24 11.63
N ALA A 40 5.75 -15.94 11.00
CA ALA A 40 5.80 -15.81 9.56
C ALA A 40 5.43 -17.16 8.91
N ASP A 41 4.60 -17.11 7.90
CA ASP A 41 4.20 -18.27 7.14
C ASP A 41 4.55 -18.11 5.65
N THR A 42 4.54 -19.21 4.90
CA THR A 42 4.85 -19.17 3.48
C THR A 42 3.78 -18.43 2.70
N THR A 43 4.19 -17.41 1.95
CA THR A 43 3.30 -16.66 1.04
C THR A 43 3.14 -17.37 -0.30
N LYS A 44 4.10 -18.23 -0.64
CA LYS A 44 4.21 -18.88 -1.94
C LYS A 44 3.50 -20.22 -1.99
N SER A 45 2.73 -20.42 -3.03
CA SER A 45 2.11 -21.69 -3.38
C SER A 45 2.47 -22.06 -4.81
N MET A 46 2.93 -23.29 -5.03
CA MET A 46 3.31 -23.78 -6.35
C MET A 46 2.29 -24.80 -6.85
N PHE A 47 1.91 -24.70 -8.10
CA PHE A 47 1.09 -25.72 -8.77
C PHE A 47 1.65 -25.99 -10.18
N LYS A 48 1.43 -27.20 -10.69
CA LYS A 48 1.87 -27.59 -12.03
C LYS A 48 0.66 -27.55 -12.96
N ALA A 49 0.74 -26.73 -14.01
CA ALA A 49 -0.21 -26.70 -15.10
C ALA A 49 0.57 -26.58 -16.42
N ASP A 50 0.01 -27.14 -17.52
CA ASP A 50 0.58 -27.10 -18.86
C ASP A 50 2.08 -27.52 -18.92
N GLY A 51 2.47 -28.49 -18.10
CA GLY A 51 3.84 -28.97 -17.99
C GLY A 51 4.81 -28.03 -17.30
N LYS A 52 4.35 -26.86 -16.84
CA LYS A 52 5.16 -25.84 -16.13
C LYS A 52 4.76 -25.73 -14.66
N ILE A 53 5.70 -25.31 -13.84
CA ILE A 53 5.44 -24.94 -12.45
C ILE A 53 5.02 -23.47 -12.43
N HIS A 54 3.82 -23.21 -11.91
CA HIS A 54 3.29 -21.87 -11.68
C HIS A 54 3.40 -21.55 -10.19
N GLU A 55 3.89 -20.37 -9.89
CA GLU A 55 3.96 -19.84 -8.55
C GLU A 55 2.79 -18.87 -8.33
N GLN A 56 2.05 -19.07 -7.24
CA GLN A 56 1.09 -18.10 -6.74
C GLN A 56 1.61 -17.54 -5.42
N GLU A 57 1.62 -16.24 -5.30
CA GLU A 57 2.13 -15.57 -4.12
C GLU A 57 1.04 -14.67 -3.52
N ARG A 58 0.92 -14.69 -2.19
CA ARG A 58 0.16 -13.73 -1.39
C ARG A 58 1.10 -12.66 -0.90
N ASP A 59 0.56 -11.47 -0.60
CA ASP A 59 1.40 -10.39 -0.14
C ASP A 59 1.99 -10.72 1.23
N VAL A 60 1.16 -11.06 2.22
CA VAL A 60 1.62 -11.46 3.56
C VAL A 60 0.77 -12.62 4.07
N SER A 61 1.41 -13.57 4.75
CA SER A 61 0.74 -14.66 5.47
C SER A 61 1.39 -14.89 6.81
N LYS A 62 0.57 -15.04 7.85
CA LYS A 62 1.00 -15.31 9.22
C LYS A 62 0.18 -16.41 9.85
N PHE A 63 0.81 -17.23 10.68
CA PHE A 63 0.14 -18.19 11.52
C PHE A 63 -0.04 -17.60 12.92
N TRP A 64 -1.29 -17.52 13.40
CA TRP A 64 -1.61 -17.08 14.75
C TRP A 64 -1.74 -18.30 15.66
N LYS A 65 -0.77 -18.47 16.57
CA LYS A 65 -0.65 -19.65 17.44
C LYS A 65 -1.85 -19.87 18.34
N ASN A 66 -2.30 -18.81 19.02
CA ASN A 66 -3.36 -18.92 20.02
C ASN A 66 -4.73 -19.24 19.40
N GLY A 67 -4.95 -18.84 18.15
CA GLY A 67 -6.16 -19.16 17.40
C GLY A 67 -6.02 -20.37 16.50
N GLU A 68 -4.82 -20.94 16.39
CA GLU A 68 -4.51 -22.03 15.45
C GLU A 68 -5.06 -21.77 14.04
N ILE A 69 -4.84 -20.56 13.50
CA ILE A 69 -5.36 -20.13 12.20
C ILE A 69 -4.26 -19.46 11.37
N ARG A 70 -4.28 -19.70 10.06
CA ARG A 70 -3.51 -18.92 9.09
C ARG A 70 -4.32 -17.71 8.66
N ILE A 71 -3.73 -16.52 8.76
CA ILE A 71 -4.32 -15.28 8.29
C ILE A 71 -3.43 -14.72 7.18
N SER A 72 -4.04 -14.36 6.06
CA SER A 72 -3.32 -13.79 4.92
C SER A 72 -3.91 -12.43 4.54
N ILE A 73 -3.05 -11.54 4.07
CA ILE A 73 -3.44 -10.24 3.54
C ILE A 73 -3.06 -10.21 2.06
N LEU A 74 -3.98 -9.75 1.23
CA LEU A 74 -3.80 -9.38 -0.15
C LEU A 74 -4.06 -7.89 -0.27
N GLY A 75 -3.02 -7.10 -0.53
CA GLY A 75 -3.15 -5.69 -0.88
C GLY A 75 -3.46 -5.59 -2.38
N ILE A 76 -4.58 -4.97 -2.71
CA ILE A 76 -4.88 -4.65 -4.09
C ILE A 76 -4.49 -3.20 -4.29
N GLU A 77 -3.44 -2.99 -5.05
CA GLU A 77 -3.01 -1.66 -5.49
C GLU A 77 -4.19 -0.86 -6.05
N ASN A 78 -4.09 0.45 -5.97
CA ASN A 78 -5.05 1.39 -6.53
C ASN A 78 -5.06 1.28 -8.07
N GLN A 79 -5.40 0.11 -8.59
CA GLN A 79 -5.62 -0.07 -10.00
C GLN A 79 -7.00 0.47 -10.36
N THR A 80 -7.08 1.14 -11.48
CA THR A 80 -8.31 1.69 -12.05
C THR A 80 -9.38 0.64 -12.32
N ALA A 81 -9.03 -0.64 -12.34
CA ALA A 81 -9.95 -1.77 -12.55
C ALA A 81 -9.97 -2.70 -11.35
N GLN A 82 -11.15 -2.84 -10.72
CA GLN A 82 -11.43 -3.87 -9.74
C GLN A 82 -11.44 -5.26 -10.42
N ASP A 83 -10.85 -6.25 -9.76
CA ASP A 83 -10.75 -7.61 -10.29
C ASP A 83 -12.06 -8.39 -10.06
N SER A 84 -12.75 -8.73 -11.14
CA SER A 84 -13.99 -9.51 -11.08
C SER A 84 -13.76 -10.96 -10.66
N ASP A 85 -12.54 -11.48 -10.84
CA ASP A 85 -12.17 -12.87 -10.55
C ASP A 85 -11.53 -13.03 -9.17
N MET A 86 -11.57 -11.99 -8.33
CA MET A 86 -10.99 -12.02 -6.99
C MET A 86 -11.45 -13.23 -6.15
N PRO A 87 -12.72 -13.66 -6.13
CA PRO A 87 -13.13 -14.86 -5.42
C PRO A 87 -12.41 -16.13 -5.91
N LEU A 88 -12.18 -16.25 -7.23
CA LEU A 88 -11.42 -17.37 -7.82
C LEU A 88 -9.95 -17.33 -7.38
N ARG A 89 -9.35 -16.15 -7.32
CA ARG A 89 -7.97 -15.99 -6.82
C ARG A 89 -7.86 -16.37 -5.36
N VAL A 90 -8.73 -15.84 -4.50
CA VAL A 90 -8.67 -16.08 -3.04
C VAL A 90 -8.91 -17.56 -2.73
N ILE A 91 -9.93 -18.20 -3.33
CA ILE A 91 -10.18 -19.64 -3.10
C ILE A 91 -9.00 -20.49 -3.59
N SER A 92 -8.34 -20.09 -4.68
CA SER A 92 -7.15 -20.78 -5.18
C SER A 92 -6.01 -20.72 -4.17
N TYR A 93 -5.75 -19.55 -3.58
CA TYR A 93 -4.72 -19.37 -2.54
C TYR A 93 -5.06 -20.16 -1.26
N ASP A 94 -6.30 -20.10 -0.81
CA ASP A 94 -6.73 -20.79 0.41
C ASP A 94 -6.73 -22.31 0.20
N GLY A 95 -7.16 -22.78 -0.98
CA GLY A 95 -7.07 -24.17 -1.38
C GLY A 95 -5.64 -24.69 -1.43
N ALA A 96 -4.69 -23.88 -1.95
CA ALA A 96 -3.28 -24.22 -1.94
C ALA A 96 -2.71 -24.32 -0.52
N SER A 97 -3.16 -23.46 0.42
CA SER A 97 -2.79 -23.56 1.83
C SER A 97 -3.32 -24.83 2.49
N TYR A 98 -4.57 -25.21 2.22
CA TYR A 98 -5.11 -26.48 2.70
C TYR A 98 -4.36 -27.67 2.11
N LYS A 99 -4.05 -27.63 0.80
CA LYS A 99 -3.25 -28.68 0.15
C LYS A 99 -1.87 -28.82 0.79
N GLN A 100 -1.21 -27.71 1.11
CA GLN A 100 0.09 -27.72 1.79
C GLN A 100 -0.01 -28.43 3.16
N GLN A 101 -1.06 -28.14 3.93
CA GLN A 101 -1.31 -28.82 5.21
C GLN A 101 -1.52 -30.35 5.05
N LEU A 102 -2.11 -30.79 3.93
CA LEU A 102 -2.29 -32.22 3.64
C LEU A 102 -0.97 -32.90 3.29
N LEU A 103 -0.04 -32.19 2.66
CA LEU A 103 1.26 -32.71 2.27
C LEU A 103 2.28 -32.73 3.42
N ASP A 104 2.09 -31.86 4.43
CA ASP A 104 2.97 -31.82 5.59
C ASP A 104 2.67 -33.00 6.53
N LYS A 105 3.51 -34.04 6.42
CA LYS A 105 3.39 -35.25 7.26
C LYS A 105 3.77 -35.02 8.73
N LYS A 106 4.47 -33.92 9.05
CA LYS A 106 4.87 -33.59 10.43
C LYS A 106 3.75 -32.93 11.20
N GLN A 107 2.87 -32.19 10.52
CA GLN A 107 1.76 -31.47 11.12
C GLN A 107 0.49 -32.33 11.12
N LYS A 108 0.12 -32.87 12.28
CA LYS A 108 -1.08 -33.71 12.42
C LYS A 108 -2.39 -32.91 12.51
N LYS A 109 -2.33 -31.70 13.08
CA LYS A 109 -3.49 -30.79 13.22
C LYS A 109 -3.71 -29.99 11.94
N ARG A 110 -4.96 -29.84 11.55
CA ARG A 110 -5.38 -28.95 10.47
C ARG A 110 -5.91 -27.66 11.06
N TYR A 111 -5.67 -26.55 10.38
CA TYR A 111 -6.08 -25.23 10.81
C TYR A 111 -6.81 -24.48 9.70
N PRO A 112 -7.77 -23.61 10.05
CA PRO A 112 -8.47 -22.79 9.07
C PRO A 112 -7.54 -21.75 8.43
N VAL A 113 -7.97 -21.22 7.28
CA VAL A 113 -7.32 -20.13 6.58
C VAL A 113 -8.32 -19.00 6.42
N ALA A 114 -7.90 -17.77 6.72
CA ALA A 114 -8.69 -16.57 6.49
C ALA A 114 -7.87 -15.58 5.65
N THR A 115 -8.45 -15.09 4.55
CA THR A 115 -7.80 -14.10 3.68
C THR A 115 -8.57 -12.78 3.71
N LEU A 116 -7.85 -11.69 3.96
CA LEU A 116 -8.33 -10.31 3.89
C LEU A 116 -7.85 -9.69 2.59
N VAL A 117 -8.76 -9.05 1.87
CA VAL A 117 -8.48 -8.29 0.65
C VAL A 117 -8.56 -6.81 0.99
N LEU A 118 -7.43 -6.08 0.94
CA LEU A 118 -7.38 -4.64 1.20
C LEU A 118 -7.49 -3.88 -0.13
N TYR A 119 -8.55 -3.11 -0.28
CA TYR A 119 -8.82 -2.31 -1.48
C TYR A 119 -8.57 -0.82 -1.19
N PHE A 120 -7.64 -0.22 -1.94
CA PHE A 120 -7.21 1.17 -1.76
C PHE A 120 -7.84 2.14 -2.78
N GLY A 121 -8.73 1.69 -3.66
CA GLY A 121 -9.43 2.55 -4.61
C GLY A 121 -10.15 3.72 -3.92
N THR A 122 -10.05 4.90 -4.54
CA THR A 122 -10.59 6.15 -3.95
C THR A 122 -11.84 6.66 -4.65
N GLU A 123 -12.14 6.22 -5.86
CA GLU A 123 -13.28 6.70 -6.63
C GLU A 123 -14.56 6.01 -6.20
N GLU A 124 -14.56 4.69 -6.14
CA GLU A 124 -15.71 3.89 -5.74
C GLU A 124 -15.31 2.77 -4.76
N LYS A 125 -16.29 2.29 -3.99
CA LYS A 125 -16.11 1.08 -3.20
C LYS A 125 -16.02 -0.12 -4.11
N TRP A 126 -15.42 -1.19 -3.60
CA TRP A 126 -15.43 -2.47 -4.28
C TRP A 126 -16.86 -2.88 -4.66
N SER A 127 -17.13 -2.93 -5.94
CA SER A 127 -18.44 -3.26 -6.54
C SER A 127 -18.44 -4.58 -7.29
N LYS A 128 -17.25 -5.21 -7.49
CA LYS A 128 -17.10 -6.49 -8.19
C LYS A 128 -17.44 -7.67 -7.28
N ALA A 129 -17.28 -8.86 -7.84
CA ALA A 129 -17.60 -10.13 -7.20
C ALA A 129 -17.03 -10.22 -5.77
N LYS A 130 -17.84 -10.68 -4.83
CA LYS A 130 -17.48 -11.00 -3.45
C LYS A 130 -17.78 -12.46 -3.12
N HIS A 131 -18.52 -13.10 -3.96
CA HIS A 131 -18.89 -14.49 -3.87
C HIS A 131 -18.44 -15.23 -5.14
N LEU A 132 -18.11 -16.50 -4.99
CA LEU A 132 -17.75 -17.34 -6.14
C LEU A 132 -18.89 -17.38 -7.17
N TYR A 133 -20.14 -17.37 -6.70
CA TYR A 133 -21.31 -17.33 -7.56
C TYR A 133 -21.43 -16.06 -8.42
N ASP A 134 -20.78 -14.97 -8.02
CA ASP A 134 -20.76 -13.74 -8.81
C ASP A 134 -19.83 -13.84 -10.04
N CYS A 135 -18.93 -14.83 -10.07
CA CYS A 135 -17.94 -14.99 -11.15
C CYS A 135 -18.51 -15.74 -12.36
N PHE A 136 -19.59 -16.53 -12.19
CA PHE A 136 -20.18 -17.33 -13.25
C PHE A 136 -21.65 -17.68 -12.98
N LYS A 137 -22.35 -18.09 -14.03
CA LYS A 137 -23.75 -18.54 -13.91
C LYS A 137 -23.81 -19.98 -13.41
N VAL A 138 -24.41 -20.19 -12.24
CA VAL A 138 -24.73 -21.54 -11.75
C VAL A 138 -26.17 -21.87 -12.13
N PRO A 139 -26.42 -22.92 -12.94
CA PRO A 139 -27.79 -23.38 -13.22
C PRO A 139 -28.52 -23.74 -11.93
N GLU A 140 -29.78 -23.32 -11.79
CA GLU A 140 -30.55 -23.49 -10.55
C GLU A 140 -30.51 -24.93 -10.00
N LYS A 141 -30.65 -25.93 -10.90
CA LYS A 141 -30.61 -27.36 -10.54
C LYS A 141 -29.25 -27.83 -10.01
N LEU A 142 -28.17 -27.08 -10.30
CA LEU A 142 -26.81 -27.41 -9.86
C LEU A 142 -26.39 -26.62 -8.63
N LYS A 143 -27.10 -25.59 -8.24
CA LYS A 143 -26.77 -24.80 -7.04
C LYS A 143 -26.58 -25.62 -5.77
N PRO A 144 -27.37 -26.67 -5.50
CA PRO A 144 -27.15 -27.51 -4.31
C PRO A 144 -25.82 -28.28 -4.31
N PHE A 145 -25.16 -28.40 -5.47
CA PHE A 145 -23.92 -29.16 -5.64
C PHE A 145 -22.68 -28.31 -5.87
N VAL A 146 -22.85 -26.98 -6.02
CA VAL A 146 -21.75 -26.03 -6.17
C VAL A 146 -21.65 -25.22 -4.88
N ASN A 147 -20.51 -25.29 -4.21
CA ASN A 147 -20.28 -24.51 -3.00
C ASN A 147 -19.96 -23.05 -3.37
N ASP A 148 -20.62 -22.12 -2.71
CA ASP A 148 -20.25 -20.71 -2.78
C ASP A 148 -19.07 -20.41 -1.83
N TYR A 149 -18.25 -19.43 -2.20
CA TYR A 149 -17.11 -19.00 -1.43
C TYR A 149 -17.09 -17.49 -1.33
N LYS A 150 -17.21 -16.96 -0.11
CA LYS A 150 -17.22 -15.53 0.17
C LYS A 150 -15.82 -15.03 0.53
N ILE A 151 -15.42 -13.90 -0.07
CA ILE A 151 -14.18 -13.20 0.28
C ILE A 151 -14.42 -12.01 1.22
N ASN A 152 -13.40 -11.65 2.00
CA ASN A 152 -13.44 -10.53 2.94
C ASN A 152 -12.73 -9.32 2.33
N VAL A 153 -13.49 -8.38 1.75
CA VAL A 153 -12.95 -7.16 1.14
C VAL A 153 -13.15 -5.96 2.05
N PHE A 154 -12.06 -5.23 2.32
CA PHE A 154 -12.04 -4.03 3.13
C PHE A 154 -11.67 -2.82 2.28
N ASN A 155 -12.59 -1.85 2.18
CA ASN A 155 -12.40 -0.63 1.39
C ASN A 155 -11.68 0.42 2.24
N ILE A 156 -10.36 0.48 2.18
CA ILE A 156 -9.53 1.27 3.10
C ILE A 156 -9.84 2.77 3.00
N ALA A 157 -9.94 3.30 1.77
CA ALA A 157 -10.28 4.71 1.56
C ALA A 157 -11.67 5.12 2.07
N PHE A 158 -12.55 4.14 2.34
CA PHE A 158 -13.93 4.35 2.79
C PHE A 158 -14.15 4.01 4.26
N LEU A 159 -13.10 3.70 5.00
CA LEU A 159 -13.20 3.49 6.44
C LEU A 159 -13.70 4.77 7.14
N SER A 160 -14.51 4.58 8.19
CA SER A 160 -14.98 5.68 9.01
C SER A 160 -13.85 6.30 9.83
N PRO A 161 -13.91 7.59 10.21
CA PRO A 161 -12.93 8.17 11.12
C PRO A 161 -12.80 7.38 12.43
N LYS A 162 -13.92 6.86 12.94
CA LYS A 162 -13.95 6.01 14.13
C LYS A 162 -13.14 4.71 13.91
N THR A 163 -13.29 4.07 12.76
CA THR A 163 -12.52 2.86 12.44
C THR A 163 -11.03 3.18 12.29
N ILE A 164 -10.69 4.26 11.58
CA ILE A 164 -9.31 4.68 11.38
C ILE A 164 -8.63 5.00 12.71
N SER A 165 -9.34 5.65 13.65
CA SER A 165 -8.78 5.96 14.96
C SER A 165 -8.50 4.74 15.85
N MET A 166 -9.01 3.56 15.48
CA MET A 166 -8.72 2.31 16.20
C MET A 166 -7.35 1.73 15.86
N PHE A 167 -6.78 2.10 14.69
CA PHE A 167 -5.41 1.66 14.35
C PHE A 167 -4.38 2.30 15.28
N LYS A 168 -3.42 1.50 15.70
CA LYS A 168 -2.31 1.86 16.59
C LYS A 168 -0.95 1.83 15.90
N SER A 169 -0.88 1.21 14.73
CA SER A 169 0.32 1.13 13.89
C SER A 169 0.36 2.24 12.84
N ASP A 170 1.46 2.31 12.10
CA ASP A 170 1.63 3.26 10.99
C ASP A 170 0.62 3.04 9.85
N PHE A 171 -0.09 1.90 9.82
CA PHE A 171 -1.19 1.68 8.88
C PHE A 171 -2.33 2.69 9.03
N LYS A 172 -2.51 3.27 10.23
CA LYS A 172 -3.42 4.40 10.47
C LYS A 172 -3.18 5.54 9.48
N ILE A 173 -1.93 5.86 9.27
CA ILE A 173 -1.49 6.97 8.42
C ILE A 173 -1.82 6.68 6.95
N ILE A 174 -1.63 5.44 6.51
CA ILE A 174 -2.05 4.97 5.18
C ILE A 174 -3.56 5.15 5.01
N ALA A 175 -4.35 4.68 5.96
CA ALA A 175 -5.81 4.79 5.91
C ALA A 175 -6.29 6.27 5.91
N GLU A 176 -5.67 7.13 6.72
CA GLU A 176 -5.95 8.58 6.75
C GLU A 176 -5.67 9.25 5.40
N TYR A 177 -4.54 8.92 4.79
CA TYR A 177 -4.17 9.46 3.48
C TYR A 177 -5.18 9.07 2.40
N PHE A 178 -5.51 7.78 2.26
CA PHE A 178 -6.44 7.32 1.23
C PHE A 178 -7.85 7.87 1.44
N ARG A 179 -8.27 8.03 2.70
CA ARG A 179 -9.53 8.71 3.03
C ARG A 179 -9.50 10.19 2.60
N ALA A 180 -8.41 10.92 2.90
CA ALA A 180 -8.26 12.32 2.50
C ALA A 180 -8.27 12.46 0.98
N LYS A 181 -7.52 11.59 0.28
CA LYS A 181 -7.49 11.52 -1.20
C LYS A 181 -8.89 11.33 -1.78
N ARG A 182 -9.66 10.36 -1.28
CA ARG A 182 -11.06 10.14 -1.70
C ARG A 182 -11.95 11.35 -1.52
N LEU A 183 -11.75 12.11 -0.45
CA LEU A 183 -12.54 13.31 -0.13
C LEU A 183 -12.04 14.58 -0.83
N ASN A 184 -11.05 14.48 -1.71
CA ASN A 184 -10.35 15.61 -2.32
C ASN A 184 -9.84 16.62 -1.27
N GLN A 185 -9.50 16.13 -0.08
CA GLN A 185 -8.98 16.95 1.00
C GLN A 185 -7.45 16.99 0.95
N LYS A 186 -6.89 18.16 1.24
CA LYS A 186 -5.44 18.30 1.36
C LYS A 186 -4.94 17.49 2.56
N TYR A 187 -4.19 16.45 2.30
CA TYR A 187 -3.55 15.69 3.35
C TYR A 187 -2.41 16.49 3.98
N LYS A 188 -2.44 16.65 5.30
CA LYS A 188 -1.45 17.44 6.05
C LYS A 188 -0.38 16.57 6.72
N GLY A 189 -0.57 15.25 6.74
CA GLY A 189 0.27 14.33 7.50
C GLY A 189 -0.10 14.29 8.99
N SER A 190 0.25 13.18 9.64
CA SER A 190 0.19 13.04 11.09
C SER A 190 1.42 13.67 11.74
N LYS A 191 1.26 14.25 12.94
CA LYS A 191 2.36 14.72 13.79
C LYS A 191 2.94 13.60 14.66
N GLU A 192 2.34 12.43 14.67
CA GLU A 192 2.87 11.26 15.35
C GLU A 192 4.13 10.78 14.63
N LYS A 193 5.15 10.36 15.41
CA LYS A 193 6.37 9.79 14.84
C LYS A 193 6.08 8.45 14.22
N LEU A 194 6.61 8.22 13.03
CA LEU A 194 6.54 6.92 12.38
C LEU A 194 7.39 5.91 13.16
N LYS A 195 6.80 4.76 13.49
CA LYS A 195 7.50 3.64 14.12
C LYS A 195 8.33 2.88 13.10
N HIS A 196 7.78 2.68 11.91
CA HIS A 196 8.36 1.97 10.78
C HIS A 196 8.48 2.89 9.56
N ALA A 197 9.28 3.96 9.71
CA ALA A 197 9.33 5.06 8.73
C ALA A 197 9.72 4.59 7.33
N ASN A 198 10.74 3.72 7.21
CA ASN A 198 11.21 3.20 5.93
C ASN A 198 10.10 2.43 5.19
N GLU A 199 9.50 1.47 5.88
CA GLU A 199 8.48 0.59 5.31
C GLU A 199 7.22 1.37 4.97
N THR A 200 6.83 2.31 5.84
CA THR A 200 5.67 3.18 5.63
C THR A 200 5.85 4.07 4.40
N LEU A 201 7.00 4.74 4.25
CA LEU A 201 7.24 5.63 3.13
C LEU A 201 7.44 4.88 1.81
N LYS A 202 8.03 3.68 1.83
CA LYS A 202 8.06 2.79 0.69
C LYS A 202 6.66 2.36 0.26
N MET A 203 5.80 1.99 1.21
CA MET A 203 4.40 1.66 0.91
C MET A 203 3.66 2.86 0.29
N PHE A 204 3.88 4.09 0.79
CA PHE A 204 3.34 5.29 0.16
C PHE A 204 3.82 5.45 -1.28
N SER A 205 5.12 5.30 -1.54
CA SER A 205 5.66 5.39 -2.90
C SER A 205 5.03 4.34 -3.82
N ALA A 206 4.88 3.11 -3.37
CA ALA A 206 4.27 2.03 -4.13
C ALA A 206 2.78 2.32 -4.43
N LEU A 207 1.98 2.66 -3.42
CA LEU A 207 0.54 2.89 -3.56
C LEU A 207 0.19 4.16 -4.35
N THR A 208 1.04 5.19 -4.30
CA THR A 208 0.78 6.47 -4.98
C THR A 208 1.46 6.57 -6.34
N GLY A 209 2.49 5.77 -6.58
CA GLY A 209 3.38 5.92 -7.72
C GLY A 209 4.33 7.12 -7.62
N ASP A 210 4.43 7.75 -6.43
CA ASP A 210 5.26 8.92 -6.17
C ASP A 210 6.49 8.56 -5.32
N ASN A 211 7.66 8.50 -5.96
CA ASN A 211 8.91 8.13 -5.32
C ASN A 211 9.46 9.22 -4.38
N SER A 212 8.83 10.40 -4.30
CA SER A 212 9.27 11.49 -3.41
C SER A 212 9.23 11.08 -1.94
N PHE A 213 8.30 10.20 -1.56
CA PHE A 213 8.21 9.67 -0.19
C PHE A 213 9.47 8.90 0.21
N GLU A 214 9.97 8.03 -0.65
CA GLU A 214 11.18 7.25 -0.38
C GLU A 214 12.45 8.11 -0.42
N LYS A 215 12.53 9.09 -1.34
CA LYS A 215 13.64 10.04 -1.41
C LYS A 215 13.81 10.80 -0.10
N VAL A 216 12.71 11.30 0.48
CA VAL A 216 12.74 12.04 1.76
C VAL A 216 13.34 11.17 2.86
N TYR A 217 13.03 9.89 2.93
CA TYR A 217 13.61 8.97 3.92
C TYR A 217 15.12 8.81 3.72
N ASN A 218 15.56 8.53 2.49
CA ASN A 218 16.96 8.27 2.17
C ASN A 218 17.87 9.48 2.45
N GLU A 219 17.34 10.71 2.28
CA GLU A 219 18.08 11.94 2.54
C GLU A 219 18.08 12.33 4.03
N ASP A 220 17.11 11.89 4.82
CA ASP A 220 16.90 12.29 6.22
C ASP A 220 17.48 11.29 7.25
N ASN A 221 18.10 10.20 6.79
CA ASN A 221 18.71 9.15 7.62
C ASN A 221 19.74 9.67 8.67
N SER A 222 20.05 10.97 8.66
CA SER A 222 20.95 11.62 9.62
C SER A 222 20.27 12.16 10.89
N LYS A 223 18.92 12.22 10.94
CA LYS A 223 18.21 12.81 12.08
C LYS A 223 17.82 11.78 13.13
N LYS A 224 18.54 11.77 14.26
CA LYS A 224 18.27 10.95 15.47
C LYS A 224 16.89 11.18 16.14
N GLY A 225 16.04 12.05 15.59
CA GLY A 225 14.79 12.49 16.22
C GLY A 225 13.52 11.70 15.86
N GLY A 226 13.57 10.85 14.87
CA GLY A 226 12.38 10.21 14.24
C GLY A 226 11.63 11.19 13.34
N ILE A 227 11.04 10.67 12.25
CA ILE A 227 10.32 11.44 11.22
C ILE A 227 8.82 11.35 11.45
N THR A 228 8.07 12.43 11.18
CA THR A 228 6.61 12.44 11.14
C THR A 228 6.10 12.53 9.70
N MET A 229 4.89 12.05 9.45
CA MET A 229 4.31 12.21 8.11
C MET A 229 4.03 13.69 7.75
N CYS A 230 3.86 14.54 8.75
CA CYS A 230 3.73 15.99 8.55
C CYS A 230 5.03 16.57 7.95
N ASP A 231 6.19 16.22 8.51
CA ASP A 231 7.50 16.67 8.00
C ASP A 231 7.74 16.18 6.56
N VAL A 232 7.39 14.93 6.28
CA VAL A 232 7.51 14.32 4.93
C VAL A 232 6.67 15.09 3.92
N VAL A 233 5.38 15.32 4.22
CA VAL A 233 4.46 16.03 3.31
C VAL A 233 4.89 17.47 3.10
N GLU A 234 5.39 18.16 4.15
CA GLU A 234 5.88 19.52 4.05
C GLU A 234 7.14 19.58 3.17
N ARG A 235 8.06 18.65 3.34
CA ARG A 235 9.26 18.55 2.51
C ARG A 235 8.95 18.32 1.05
N ILE A 236 8.14 17.28 0.72
CA ILE A 236 7.73 17.02 -0.66
C ILE A 236 7.10 18.25 -1.32
N ARG A 237 6.27 18.98 -0.55
CA ARG A 237 5.65 20.21 -1.05
C ARG A 237 6.67 21.32 -1.33
N ASN A 238 7.64 21.49 -0.45
CA ASN A 238 8.69 22.50 -0.63
C ASN A 238 9.59 22.15 -1.79
N ASP A 239 9.97 20.88 -1.93
CA ASP A 239 10.79 20.40 -3.05
C ASP A 239 10.05 20.62 -4.39
N GLY A 240 8.77 20.21 -4.48
CA GLY A 240 7.97 20.44 -5.68
C GLY A 240 7.78 21.94 -6.02
N ARG A 241 7.70 22.80 -5.00
CA ARG A 241 7.66 24.26 -5.21
C ARG A 241 8.99 24.77 -5.78
N THR A 242 10.10 24.31 -5.23
CA THR A 242 11.45 24.70 -5.68
C THR A 242 11.70 24.22 -7.10
N GLU A 243 11.40 22.94 -7.41
CA GLU A 243 11.53 22.39 -8.77
C GLU A 243 10.64 23.14 -9.78
N GLY A 244 9.41 23.49 -9.38
CA GLY A 244 8.51 24.29 -10.19
C GLY A 244 9.07 25.69 -10.51
N GLN A 245 9.64 26.35 -9.51
CA GLN A 245 10.30 27.66 -9.68
C GLN A 245 11.55 27.55 -10.57
N GLU A 246 12.41 26.56 -10.33
CA GLU A 246 13.60 26.32 -11.17
C GLU A 246 13.21 26.12 -12.65
N ARG A 247 12.19 25.32 -12.90
CA ARG A 247 11.70 25.05 -14.27
C ARG A 247 11.19 26.33 -14.96
N ILE A 248 10.44 27.17 -14.23
CA ILE A 248 9.98 28.46 -14.77
C ILE A 248 11.18 29.35 -15.13
N ILE A 249 12.19 29.43 -14.26
CA ILE A 249 13.40 30.22 -14.48
C ILE A 249 14.16 29.71 -15.70
N MET A 250 14.35 28.39 -15.83
CA MET A 250 15.01 27.78 -16.98
C MET A 250 14.28 28.14 -18.29
N ASN A 251 12.94 28.00 -18.31
CA ASN A 251 12.15 28.36 -19.49
C ASN A 251 12.27 29.84 -19.88
N LEU A 252 12.30 30.75 -18.88
CA LEU A 252 12.48 32.19 -19.14
C LEU A 252 13.87 32.51 -19.70
N ILE A 253 14.90 31.80 -19.24
CA ILE A 253 16.27 31.95 -19.74
C ILE A 253 16.38 31.39 -21.17
N GLU A 254 15.90 30.18 -21.41
CA GLU A 254 15.94 29.53 -22.74
C GLU A 254 15.17 30.31 -23.81
N SER A 255 14.06 30.95 -23.42
CA SER A 255 13.26 31.78 -24.30
C SER A 255 13.82 33.21 -24.50
N ASN A 256 14.95 33.55 -23.85
CA ASN A 256 15.51 34.89 -23.85
C ASN A 256 14.49 35.98 -23.43
N ALA A 257 13.60 35.65 -22.49
CA ALA A 257 12.50 36.53 -22.07
C ALA A 257 12.98 37.82 -21.41
N GLY A 258 14.18 37.80 -20.81
CA GLY A 258 14.78 38.96 -20.13
C GLY A 258 16.18 38.70 -19.62
N THR A 259 16.81 39.71 -19.03
CA THR A 259 18.12 39.56 -18.34
C THR A 259 17.93 38.77 -17.05
N ILE A 260 19.04 38.26 -16.50
CA ILE A 260 19.02 37.52 -15.21
C ILE A 260 18.45 38.37 -14.09
N GLU A 261 18.76 39.68 -14.09
CA GLU A 261 18.24 40.64 -13.12
C GLU A 261 16.72 40.84 -13.25
N GLN A 262 16.22 40.92 -14.49
CA GLN A 262 14.79 41.02 -14.77
C GLN A 262 14.05 39.74 -14.35
N ILE A 263 14.60 38.60 -14.72
CA ILE A 263 14.01 37.30 -14.31
C ILE A 263 13.99 37.17 -12.79
N ALA A 264 15.08 37.55 -12.11
CA ALA A 264 15.16 37.54 -10.64
C ALA A 264 14.06 38.41 -9.99
N ALA A 265 13.82 39.60 -10.57
CA ALA A 265 12.73 40.47 -10.12
C ALA A 265 11.35 39.85 -10.33
N TRP A 266 11.10 39.23 -11.46
CA TRP A 266 9.81 38.59 -11.79
C TRP A 266 9.50 37.39 -10.89
N VAL A 267 10.52 36.54 -10.64
CA VAL A 267 10.33 35.33 -9.80
C VAL A 267 10.52 35.62 -8.30
N LYS A 268 10.87 36.86 -7.93
CA LYS A 268 11.12 37.33 -6.56
C LYS A 268 12.19 36.51 -5.83
N LEU A 269 13.28 36.20 -6.53
CA LEU A 269 14.46 35.51 -5.98
C LEU A 269 15.70 36.38 -6.08
N PRO A 270 16.71 36.17 -5.20
CA PRO A 270 18.01 36.84 -5.31
C PRO A 270 18.67 36.51 -6.68
N VAL A 271 19.32 37.53 -7.28
CA VAL A 271 20.02 37.38 -8.57
C VAL A 271 21.01 36.19 -8.55
N LYS A 272 21.73 36.00 -7.42
CA LYS A 272 22.68 34.89 -7.24
C LYS A 272 22.03 33.51 -7.38
N GLU A 273 20.78 33.34 -6.97
CA GLU A 273 20.06 32.08 -7.09
C GLU A 273 19.66 31.84 -8.55
N VAL A 274 19.15 32.85 -9.25
CA VAL A 274 18.83 32.75 -10.67
C VAL A 274 20.08 32.46 -11.50
N GLN A 275 21.23 33.06 -11.16
CA GLN A 275 22.52 32.75 -11.80
C GLN A 275 22.97 31.30 -11.59
N LYS A 276 22.71 30.70 -10.42
CA LYS A 276 23.00 29.27 -10.17
C LYS A 276 22.13 28.36 -11.07
N ILE A 277 20.86 28.72 -11.21
CA ILE A 277 19.93 27.97 -12.05
C ILE A 277 20.31 28.14 -13.54
N ALA A 278 20.69 29.35 -13.95
CA ALA A 278 21.14 29.64 -15.31
C ALA A 278 22.32 28.75 -15.76
N LYS A 279 23.24 28.42 -14.84
CA LYS A 279 24.36 27.51 -15.11
C LYS A 279 23.93 26.06 -15.40
N LYS A 280 22.72 25.67 -15.04
CA LYS A 280 22.15 24.33 -15.31
C LYS A 280 21.50 24.26 -16.72
N VAL A 281 21.22 25.40 -17.35
CA VAL A 281 20.65 25.46 -18.71
C VAL A 281 21.72 25.06 -19.70
N PRO A 282 21.49 24.04 -20.57
CA PRO A 282 22.44 23.67 -21.62
C PRO A 282 22.66 24.88 -22.53
N VAL A 283 23.90 25.28 -22.71
CA VAL A 283 24.25 26.25 -23.76
C VAL A 283 24.04 25.55 -25.08
N ASN A 284 22.93 25.87 -25.78
CA ASN A 284 22.76 25.44 -27.16
C ASN A 284 23.89 26.06 -27.97
N ALA A 285 24.87 25.21 -28.39
CA ALA A 285 25.95 25.57 -29.25
C ALA A 285 25.44 25.72 -30.68
#